data_18a28612487b29ff598b6f7d42e853b9
#
_entry.id   18a28612487b29ff598b6f7d42e853b9
#
_cell.length_a   1.000
_cell.length_b   1.000
_cell.length_c   1.000
_cell.angle_alpha   90.00
_cell.angle_beta   90.00
_cell.angle_gamma   90.00
#
_symmetry.space_group_name_H-M   'P 1'
#
loop_
_entity.id
_entity.type
_entity.pdbx_description
1 polymer ?
#
loop_
_entity_poly.entity_id
_entity_poly.type
_entity_poly.pdbx_seq_one_letter_code
_entity_poly.pdbx_strand_id
1 'polypeptide(L)'
;MKIGIDAGGTLIKIVQEHDNRRYYRTELTTNIQKVIDWLNNEEIETLKLTGGNAGVIADQIHHSPEIFVEFDASSKGLEILLDEQGHQIEHYIFANVGTGTSFHYFDGKDQQRVGGVGTGGGMIQGLG
;
A
#
# COMPACT_ATOMS: atom_id res chain seq x y z
N MET A 1 2.18 11.33 -14.96
CA MET A 1 1.63 10.14 -14.28
C MET A 1 1.99 10.15 -12.82
N LYS A 2 1.03 9.86 -11.97
CA LYS A 2 1.25 9.71 -10.52
C LYS A 2 1.17 8.24 -10.17
N ILE A 3 2.09 7.78 -9.32
CA ILE A 3 2.19 6.38 -8.94
C ILE A 3 2.25 6.25 -7.42
N GLY A 4 1.43 5.33 -6.88
CA GLY A 4 1.49 4.90 -5.49
C GLY A 4 1.80 3.41 -5.43
N ILE A 5 2.71 3.02 -4.55
CA ILE A 5 3.11 1.62 -4.39
C ILE A 5 3.12 1.24 -2.91
N ASP A 6 2.44 0.16 -2.60
CA ASP A 6 2.59 -0.56 -1.34
C ASP A 6 3.44 -1.81 -1.60
N ALA A 7 4.71 -1.73 -1.24
CA ALA A 7 5.68 -2.80 -1.42
C ALA A 7 5.70 -3.71 -0.20
N GLY A 8 4.74 -4.63 -0.14
CA GLY A 8 4.58 -5.57 0.97
C GLY A 8 5.55 -6.75 0.93
N GLY A 9 5.48 -7.60 1.94
CA GLY A 9 6.33 -8.80 2.04
C GLY A 9 5.95 -9.91 1.06
N THR A 10 4.71 -9.94 0.60
CA THR A 10 4.18 -10.98 -0.30
C THR A 10 3.77 -10.41 -1.64
N LEU A 11 3.06 -9.28 -1.64
CA LEU A 11 2.56 -8.61 -2.84
C LEU A 11 3.02 -7.16 -2.88
N ILE A 12 3.28 -6.69 -4.09
CA ILE A 12 3.46 -5.27 -4.41
C ILE A 12 2.17 -4.80 -5.08
N LYS A 13 1.53 -3.82 -4.48
CA LYS A 13 0.27 -3.24 -4.99
C LYS A 13 0.58 -1.88 -5.58
N ILE A 14 0.13 -1.65 -6.79
CA ILE A 14 0.47 -0.46 -7.56
C ILE A 14 -0.81 0.24 -8.02
N VAL A 15 -0.89 1.54 -7.80
CA VAL A 15 -1.90 2.39 -8.39
C VAL A 15 -1.23 3.43 -9.28
N GLN A 16 -1.76 3.58 -10.49
CA GLN A 16 -1.35 4.61 -11.45
C GLN A 16 -2.51 5.56 -11.66
N GLU A 17 -2.26 6.85 -11.61
CA GLU A 17 -3.25 7.86 -11.96
C GLU A 17 -2.75 8.66 -13.16
N HIS A 18 -3.54 8.64 -14.22
CA HIS A 18 -3.27 9.35 -15.46
C HIS A 18 -4.60 9.80 -16.08
N ASP A 19 -4.69 11.06 -16.50
CA ASP A 19 -5.91 11.66 -17.08
C ASP A 19 -7.18 11.43 -16.22
N ASN A 20 -7.06 11.62 -14.92
CA ASN A 20 -8.14 11.41 -13.93
C ASN A 20 -8.68 9.98 -13.87
N ARG A 21 -7.92 9.02 -14.36
CA ARG A 21 -8.23 7.59 -14.28
C ARG A 21 -7.22 6.88 -13.43
N ARG A 22 -7.68 5.91 -12.64
CA ARG A 22 -6.83 5.06 -11.81
C ARG A 22 -6.77 3.66 -12.38
N TYR A 23 -5.57 3.13 -12.46
CA TYR A 23 -5.28 1.77 -12.89
C TYR A 23 -4.59 1.03 -11.75
N TYR A 24 -5.05 -0.18 -11.47
CA TYR A 24 -4.54 -0.97 -10.36
C TYR A 24 -3.85 -2.21 -10.89
N ARG A 25 -2.72 -2.54 -10.28
CA ARG A 25 -1.94 -3.71 -10.63
C ARG A 25 -1.30 -4.31 -9.39
N THR A 26 -1.14 -5.63 -9.37
CA THR A 26 -0.38 -6.33 -8.34
C THR A 26 0.74 -7.14 -8.97
N GLU A 27 1.84 -7.25 -8.26
CA GLU A 27 2.97 -8.12 -8.59
C GLU A 27 3.38 -8.89 -7.35
N LEU A 28 3.93 -10.09 -7.54
CA LEU A 28 4.56 -10.80 -6.44
C LEU A 28 5.83 -10.05 -6.02
N THR A 29 6.10 -10.00 -4.72
CA THR A 29 7.31 -9.34 -4.20
C THR A 29 8.59 -10.01 -4.73
N THR A 30 8.55 -11.29 -5.08
CA THR A 30 9.65 -11.97 -5.76
C THR A 30 9.98 -11.37 -7.12
N ASN A 31 9.06 -10.62 -7.73
CA ASN A 31 9.24 -9.91 -9.00
C ASN A 31 9.57 -8.43 -8.83
N ILE A 32 10.10 -8.04 -7.67
CA ILE A 32 10.38 -6.62 -7.35
C ILE A 32 11.30 -5.95 -8.37
N GLN A 33 12.25 -6.68 -8.94
CA GLN A 33 13.16 -6.14 -9.95
C GLN A 33 12.40 -5.69 -11.21
N LYS A 34 11.37 -6.43 -11.60
CA LYS A 34 10.50 -6.06 -12.73
C LYS A 34 9.79 -4.71 -12.48
N VAL A 35 9.36 -4.48 -11.25
CA VAL A 35 8.75 -3.20 -10.85
C VAL A 35 9.77 -2.07 -10.90
N ILE A 36 10.97 -2.30 -10.38
CA ILE A 36 12.07 -1.33 -10.40
C ILE A 36 12.43 -0.94 -11.82
N ASP A 37 12.59 -1.91 -12.71
CA ASP A 37 12.92 -1.69 -14.11
C ASP A 37 11.82 -0.88 -14.82
N TRP A 38 10.57 -1.22 -14.55
CA TRP A 38 9.44 -0.47 -15.07
C TRP A 38 9.45 0.99 -14.63
N LEU A 39 9.65 1.25 -13.32
CA LEU A 39 9.73 2.61 -12.78
C LEU A 39 10.84 3.43 -13.42
N ASN A 40 12.00 2.81 -13.66
CA ASN A 40 13.14 3.49 -14.26
C ASN A 40 12.93 3.85 -15.74
N ASN A 41 11.96 3.24 -16.40
CA ASN A 41 11.61 3.51 -17.80
C ASN A 41 10.38 4.41 -17.96
N GLU A 42 9.77 4.85 -16.87
CA GLU A 42 8.57 5.68 -16.92
C GLU A 42 8.86 7.14 -16.56
N GLU A 43 8.09 8.04 -17.15
CA GLU A 43 8.07 9.44 -16.74
C GLU A 43 7.07 9.61 -15.61
N ILE A 44 7.57 9.90 -14.41
CA ILE A 44 6.77 9.95 -13.20
C ILE A 44 6.79 11.36 -12.61
N GLU A 45 5.61 11.94 -12.49
CA GLU A 45 5.41 13.25 -11.86
C GLU A 45 5.51 13.14 -10.33
N THR A 46 4.79 12.17 -9.77
CA THR A 46 4.75 11.93 -8.32
C THR A 46 4.85 10.43 -8.05
N LEU A 47 5.76 10.06 -7.16
CA LEU A 47 5.94 8.68 -6.72
C LEU A 47 5.86 8.61 -5.20
N LYS A 48 4.92 7.83 -4.70
CA LYS A 48 4.72 7.59 -3.27
C LYS A 48 4.86 6.11 -2.98
N LEU A 49 5.68 5.78 -1.99
CA LEU A 49 5.97 4.41 -1.60
C LEU A 49 5.59 4.18 -0.14
N THR A 50 5.11 2.98 0.13
CA THR A 50 4.95 2.46 1.49
C THR A 50 5.22 0.96 1.51
N GLY A 51 5.18 0.35 2.68
CA GLY A 51 5.43 -1.07 2.86
C GLY A 51 6.87 -1.40 3.25
N GLY A 52 7.08 -2.62 3.71
CA GLY A 52 8.39 -3.06 4.22
C GLY A 52 9.51 -3.07 3.19
N ASN A 53 9.19 -3.17 1.89
CA ASN A 53 10.16 -3.16 0.79
C ASN A 53 10.25 -1.82 0.05
N ALA A 54 9.64 -0.76 0.58
CA ALA A 54 9.71 0.57 -0.04
C ALA A 54 11.16 1.05 -0.18
N GLY A 55 11.99 0.82 0.84
CA GLY A 55 13.42 1.17 0.80
C GLY A 55 14.20 0.45 -0.28
N VAL A 56 13.89 -0.81 -0.53
CA VAL A 56 14.53 -1.60 -1.60
C VAL A 56 14.26 -0.98 -2.97
N ILE A 57 13.03 -0.54 -3.21
CA ILE A 57 12.66 0.15 -4.46
C ILE A 57 13.36 1.51 -4.52
N ALA A 58 13.26 2.32 -3.46
CA ALA A 58 13.82 3.66 -3.41
C ALA A 58 15.33 3.69 -3.71
N ASP A 59 16.06 2.69 -3.24
CA ASP A 59 17.52 2.61 -3.41
C ASP A 59 17.95 2.32 -4.86
N GLN A 60 17.06 1.80 -5.70
CA GLN A 60 17.39 1.31 -7.04
C GLN A 60 16.71 2.08 -8.17
N ILE A 61 15.93 3.11 -7.85
CA ILE A 61 15.23 3.92 -8.86
C ILE A 61 15.91 5.28 -9.04
N HIS A 62 15.69 5.88 -10.22
CA HIS A 62 16.25 7.20 -10.58
C HIS A 62 15.31 8.37 -10.23
N HIS A 63 14.17 8.08 -9.63
CA HIS A 63 13.19 9.05 -9.16
C HIS A 63 13.38 9.32 -7.67
N SER A 64 12.83 10.44 -7.19
CA SER A 64 12.85 10.80 -5.77
C SER A 64 11.46 10.53 -5.17
N PRO A 65 11.23 9.37 -4.57
CA PRO A 65 9.93 9.03 -4.00
C PRO A 65 9.73 9.67 -2.62
N GLU A 66 8.46 9.91 -2.27
CA GLU A 66 8.06 10.10 -0.89
C GLU A 66 7.76 8.74 -0.27
N ILE A 67 8.30 8.47 0.90
CA ILE A 67 8.06 7.21 1.63
C ILE A 67 7.15 7.49 2.82
N PHE A 68 6.07 6.72 2.93
CA PHE A 68 5.07 6.84 4.00
C PHE A 68 5.10 5.62 4.89
N VAL A 69 4.78 5.83 6.16
CA VAL A 69 4.52 4.73 7.09
C VAL A 69 3.26 4.00 6.63
N GLU A 70 3.32 2.68 6.60
CA GLU A 70 2.24 1.82 6.09
C GLU A 70 0.90 2.08 6.81
N PHE A 71 0.93 2.29 8.11
CA PHE A 71 -0.24 2.63 8.90
C PHE A 71 -0.93 3.90 8.39
N ASP A 72 -0.16 4.97 8.14
CA ASP A 72 -0.69 6.25 7.67
C ASP A 72 -1.26 6.14 6.26
N ALA A 73 -0.58 5.40 5.39
CA ALA A 73 -1.04 5.16 4.02
C ALA A 73 -2.35 4.37 4.00
N SER A 74 -2.45 3.31 4.80
CA SER A 74 -3.66 2.49 4.91
C SER A 74 -4.83 3.27 5.48
N SER A 75 -4.59 4.10 6.49
CA SER A 75 -5.59 4.95 7.10
C SER A 75 -6.18 5.94 6.09
N LYS A 76 -5.31 6.60 5.37
CA LYS A 76 -5.72 7.60 4.36
C LYS A 76 -6.46 6.94 3.20
N GLY A 77 -5.99 5.79 2.74
CA GLY A 77 -6.65 5.02 1.69
C GLY A 77 -8.05 4.59 2.08
N LEU A 78 -8.23 4.13 3.31
CA LEU A 78 -9.54 3.74 3.81
C LEU A 78 -10.51 4.92 3.91
N GLU A 79 -10.05 6.08 4.38
CA GLU A 79 -10.88 7.31 4.40
C GLU A 79 -11.39 7.66 3.00
N ILE A 80 -10.51 7.62 2.00
CA ILE A 80 -10.86 7.91 0.61
C ILE A 80 -11.87 6.90 0.08
N LEU A 81 -11.67 5.62 0.32
CA LEU A 81 -12.60 4.57 -0.13
C LEU A 81 -13.98 4.71 0.51
N LEU A 82 -14.05 4.98 1.81
CA LEU A 82 -15.32 5.17 2.50
C LEU A 82 -16.06 6.40 1.96
N ASP A 83 -15.36 7.49 1.73
CA ASP A 83 -15.93 8.72 1.19
C ASP A 83 -16.44 8.50 -0.23
N GLU A 84 -15.68 7.86 -1.11
CA GLU A 84 -16.08 7.54 -2.49
C GLU A 84 -17.32 6.64 -2.54
N GLN A 85 -17.52 5.76 -1.55
CA GLN A 85 -18.69 4.89 -1.45
C GLN A 85 -19.86 5.53 -0.70
N GLY A 86 -19.74 6.79 -0.28
CA GLY A 86 -20.80 7.53 0.40
C GLY A 86 -20.99 7.14 1.86
N HIS A 87 -20.01 6.44 2.47
CA HIS A 87 -20.08 6.07 3.88
C HIS A 87 -19.43 7.13 4.76
N GLN A 88 -20.18 7.65 5.72
CA GLN A 88 -19.68 8.54 6.75
C GLN A 88 -19.76 7.82 8.10
N ILE A 89 -18.72 7.06 8.39
CA ILE A 89 -18.63 6.27 9.61
C ILE A 89 -17.65 6.95 10.55
N GLU A 90 -18.13 7.35 11.74
CA GLU A 90 -17.32 8.09 12.73
C GLU A 90 -16.43 7.16 13.55
N HIS A 91 -16.88 5.94 13.80
CA HIS A 91 -16.16 4.95 14.60
C HIS A 91 -16.13 3.63 13.87
N TYR A 92 -14.96 3.05 13.70
CA TYR A 92 -14.84 1.74 13.08
C TYR A 92 -13.57 1.01 13.52
N ILE A 93 -13.61 -0.29 13.34
CA ILE A 93 -12.43 -1.16 13.41
C ILE A 93 -12.23 -1.76 12.04
N PHE A 94 -10.98 -1.78 11.55
CA PHE A 94 -10.67 -2.49 10.33
C PHE A 94 -9.51 -3.46 10.53
N ALA A 95 -9.55 -4.55 9.78
CA ALA A 95 -8.49 -5.53 9.71
C ALA A 95 -7.68 -5.30 8.44
N ASN A 96 -6.39 -5.04 8.59
CA ASN A 96 -5.47 -4.95 7.47
C ASN A 96 -4.82 -6.31 7.29
N VAL A 97 -5.24 -7.04 6.26
CA VAL A 97 -4.76 -8.39 5.97
C VAL A 97 -3.71 -8.32 4.88
N GLY A 98 -2.45 -8.43 5.27
CA GLY A 98 -1.31 -8.50 4.36
C GLY A 98 -0.57 -9.83 4.56
N THR A 99 0.75 -9.81 4.68
CA THR A 99 1.55 -10.98 5.08
C THR A 99 1.14 -11.47 6.46
N GLY A 100 0.89 -10.55 7.39
CA GLY A 100 0.20 -10.76 8.65
C GLY A 100 -1.12 -9.99 8.66
N THR A 101 -1.78 -9.96 9.81
CA THR A 101 -3.04 -9.22 9.99
C THR A 101 -2.90 -8.25 11.16
N SER A 102 -3.28 -7.00 10.96
CA SER A 102 -3.34 -5.99 12.02
C SER A 102 -4.74 -5.43 12.13
N PHE A 103 -5.12 -5.05 13.35
CA PHE A 103 -6.42 -4.46 13.66
C PHE A 103 -6.23 -3.02 14.08
N HIS A 104 -7.06 -2.12 13.56
CA HIS A 104 -7.00 -0.69 13.76
C HIS A 104 -8.35 -0.15 14.17
N TYR A 105 -8.35 0.75 15.14
CA TYR A 105 -9.53 1.44 15.62
C TYR A 105 -9.45 2.91 15.23
N PHE A 106 -10.53 3.42 14.68
CA PHE A 106 -10.71 4.83 14.35
C PHE A 106 -11.85 5.41 15.19
N ASP A 107 -11.57 6.51 15.91
CA ASP A 107 -12.51 7.13 16.84
C ASP A 107 -13.13 8.44 16.33
N GLY A 108 -13.01 8.72 15.03
CA GLY A 108 -13.47 9.95 14.42
C GLY A 108 -12.39 11.00 14.23
N LYS A 109 -11.23 10.84 14.88
CA LYS A 109 -10.08 11.76 14.81
C LYS A 109 -8.78 11.04 14.56
N ASP A 110 -8.52 10.01 15.34
CA ASP A 110 -7.24 9.31 15.35
C ASP A 110 -7.44 7.82 15.09
N GLN A 111 -6.46 7.19 14.51
CA GLN A 111 -6.36 5.76 14.38
C GLN A 111 -5.30 5.21 15.29
N GLN A 112 -5.56 4.04 15.87
CA GLN A 112 -4.57 3.33 16.65
C GLN A 112 -4.62 1.83 16.35
N ARG A 113 -3.45 1.20 16.34
CA ARG A 113 -3.35 -0.24 16.24
C ARG A 113 -3.73 -0.86 17.57
N VAL A 114 -4.73 -1.73 17.57
CA VAL A 114 -5.24 -2.38 18.80
C VAL A 114 -4.86 -3.84 18.91
N GLY A 115 -4.28 -4.43 17.86
CA GLY A 115 -3.83 -5.81 17.90
C GLY A 115 -3.28 -6.27 16.55
N GLY A 116 -2.81 -7.49 16.53
CA GLY A 116 -2.34 -8.12 15.30
C GLY A 116 -1.96 -9.57 15.53
N VAL A 117 -1.94 -10.34 14.45
CA VAL A 117 -1.51 -11.74 14.43
C VAL A 117 -0.63 -11.99 13.22
N GLY A 118 0.26 -12.99 13.33
CA GLY A 118 1.17 -13.34 12.24
C GLY A 118 0.51 -14.10 11.07
N THR A 119 -0.76 -14.49 11.22
CA THR A 119 -1.49 -15.21 10.19
C THR A 119 -2.08 -14.26 9.15
N GLY A 120 -1.92 -14.57 7.89
CA GLY A 120 -2.40 -13.78 6.77
C GLY A 120 -1.92 -14.36 5.46
N GLY A 121 -1.72 -13.50 4.45
CA GLY A 121 -1.26 -13.92 3.12
C GLY A 121 0.06 -14.68 3.12
N GLY A 122 0.99 -14.33 4.00
CA GLY A 122 2.26 -15.02 4.13
C GLY A 122 2.11 -16.48 4.56
N MET A 123 1.19 -16.75 5.47
CA MET A 123 0.87 -18.13 5.91
C MET A 123 0.22 -18.93 4.78
N ILE A 124 -0.72 -18.34 4.07
CA ILE A 124 -1.39 -18.98 2.93
C ILE A 124 -0.36 -19.33 1.85
N GLN A 125 0.56 -18.43 1.54
CA GLN A 125 1.63 -18.65 0.59
C GLN A 125 2.57 -19.79 1.04
N GLY A 126 2.89 -19.82 2.32
CA GLY A 126 3.76 -20.86 2.90
C GLY A 126 3.13 -22.26 2.89
N LEU A 127 1.79 -22.37 2.88
CA LEU A 127 1.06 -23.63 2.79
C LEU A 127 0.89 -24.12 1.34
N GLY A 128 1.01 -23.20 0.39
CA GLY A 128 0.92 -23.49 -1.03
C GLY A 128 2.28 -23.88 -1.59
#